data_000073ba510220a6c740ede911a79d47
#
_entry.id   000073ba510220a6c740ede911a79d47
#
_cell.length_a   1.000
_cell.length_b   1.000
_cell.length_c   1.000
_cell.angle_alpha   90.00
_cell.angle_beta   90.00
_cell.angle_gamma   90.00
#
_symmetry.space_group_name_H-M   'P 1'
#
loop_
_entity.id
_entity.type
_entity.pdbx_description
1 polymer ?
#
loop_
_entity_poly.entity_id
_entity_poly.type
_entity_poly.pdbx_seq_one_letter_code
_entity_poly.pdbx_strand_id
1 'polypeptide(L)'
;MVLLWEGDADFGARVKGMGAAFVGLPPNDYESLRTVGVMHASSIMPVSDDDRLNLQTALKARDLNPKIRVVVRQFNRTLGRKIEQNLPDCSAVSSSAHAAATYAGAAVDPGCFFALQFPDFDGPLLGFSERRASDFSVSGCTVAEAEKRLSSRVISVASKTDFEGHARLEGEDKLVVFGPLTNLRDSWPRAAQDSSKNVRRTSLTRGWRDFARGMKRVEPILLKIFLGGAALYVIATFYFAWALKLDPISAAYFVMTTMTTTGYGDISAVTNKGPWHSYIGSMVIMVGGLIISGVFIASVTSALNRAQITALQGLRRIRARDHVVVCGAGQVGTRVIDYLLRMDQRVVVIEMNPDSLLIERARDRSIDLLTGDATNDVTLGFCDLDNAKSLVANTDSDTLNLEVALGARSRNPNLNVVLRVQEPAFAHSIGRQFQLTTSFSTTELTAPAIAGLSRFPGTRGRISFDGEDYNVGERLQGAVPAPPPAKFCIPLYVWREGNLVALHDFAEMKPYDRLLFIVPLSQFRSNARQPKSEESITERRFVAT
;
A
#
# COMPACT_ATOMS: atom_id res chain seq x y z
N MET A 1 -4.76 -30.13 18.46
CA MET A 1 -5.41 -29.36 17.38
C MET A 1 -5.76 -30.32 16.27
N VAL A 2 -6.97 -30.24 15.71
CA VAL A 2 -7.39 -31.01 14.55
C VAL A 2 -7.72 -30.03 13.42
N LEU A 3 -7.18 -30.25 12.23
CA LEU A 3 -7.54 -29.51 11.02
C LEU A 3 -8.49 -30.36 10.19
N LEU A 4 -9.66 -29.78 9.89
CA LEU A 4 -10.68 -30.35 9.02
C LEU A 4 -10.71 -29.55 7.71
N TRP A 5 -10.36 -30.20 6.60
CA TRP A 5 -10.29 -29.57 5.30
C TRP A 5 -10.34 -30.59 4.16
N GLU A 6 -11.07 -30.30 3.13
CA GLU A 6 -11.10 -31.08 1.89
C GLU A 6 -9.92 -30.63 0.99
N GLY A 7 -8.73 -31.16 1.25
CA GLY A 7 -7.50 -30.76 0.58
C GLY A 7 -6.63 -31.93 0.14
N ASP A 8 -5.51 -31.63 -0.52
CA ASP A 8 -4.60 -32.64 -1.05
C ASP A 8 -3.77 -33.35 0.05
N ALA A 9 -3.15 -34.49 -0.31
CA ALA A 9 -2.34 -35.29 0.59
C ALA A 9 -1.09 -34.57 1.08
N ASP A 10 -0.48 -33.73 0.25
CA ASP A 10 0.74 -32.98 0.58
C ASP A 10 0.47 -31.92 1.65
N PHE A 11 -0.66 -31.25 1.57
CA PHE A 11 -1.09 -30.32 2.61
C PHE A 11 -1.34 -31.06 3.93
N GLY A 12 -2.02 -32.22 3.89
CA GLY A 12 -2.23 -33.07 5.07
C GLY A 12 -0.92 -33.54 5.70
N ALA A 13 0.09 -33.90 4.91
CA ALA A 13 1.41 -34.29 5.40
C ALA A 13 2.12 -33.13 6.12
N ARG A 14 2.07 -31.91 5.57
CA ARG A 14 2.63 -30.72 6.23
C ARG A 14 1.96 -30.43 7.57
N VAL A 15 0.63 -30.51 7.63
CA VAL A 15 -0.13 -30.31 8.88
C VAL A 15 0.25 -31.32 9.95
N LYS A 16 0.39 -32.60 9.58
CA LYS A 16 0.85 -33.65 10.50
C LYS A 16 2.28 -33.42 10.98
N GLY A 17 3.16 -32.95 10.09
CA GLY A 17 4.54 -32.56 10.44
C GLY A 17 4.62 -31.43 11.48
N MET A 18 3.60 -30.57 11.56
CA MET A 18 3.44 -29.52 12.57
C MET A 18 2.84 -30.02 13.89
N GLY A 19 2.56 -31.33 14.03
CA GLY A 19 2.00 -31.93 15.24
C GLY A 19 0.48 -31.75 15.38
N ALA A 20 -0.23 -31.46 14.29
CA ALA A 20 -1.70 -31.39 14.25
C ALA A 20 -2.29 -32.60 13.53
N ALA A 21 -3.47 -33.06 13.96
CA ALA A 21 -4.23 -34.07 13.22
C ALA A 21 -4.87 -33.43 12.00
N PHE A 22 -4.89 -34.16 10.88
CA PHE A 22 -5.56 -33.75 9.65
C PHE A 22 -6.65 -34.75 9.29
N VAL A 23 -7.85 -34.24 8.98
CA VAL A 23 -9.00 -35.01 8.55
C VAL A 23 -9.51 -34.41 7.23
N GLY A 24 -9.46 -35.20 6.16
CA GLY A 24 -9.85 -34.80 4.81
C GLY A 24 -11.34 -34.96 4.57
N LEU A 25 -12.15 -34.10 5.16
CA LEU A 25 -13.59 -34.07 5.03
C LEU A 25 -14.12 -32.63 4.85
N PRO A 26 -15.31 -32.43 4.27
CA PRO A 26 -15.93 -31.11 4.13
C PRO A 26 -16.13 -30.44 5.49
N PRO A 27 -15.64 -29.20 5.71
CA PRO A 27 -15.70 -28.55 7.02
C PRO A 27 -17.11 -28.06 7.41
N ASN A 28 -18.02 -27.96 6.46
CA ASN A 28 -19.40 -27.51 6.67
C ASN A 28 -20.42 -28.65 6.75
N ASP A 29 -19.99 -29.88 7.02
CA ASP A 29 -20.89 -31.02 7.20
C ASP A 29 -20.97 -31.44 8.68
N TYR A 30 -22.16 -31.81 9.14
CA TYR A 30 -22.40 -32.22 10.55
C TYR A 30 -21.65 -33.49 10.94
N GLU A 31 -21.59 -34.48 10.07
CA GLU A 31 -20.89 -35.75 10.34
C GLU A 31 -19.37 -35.51 10.41
N SER A 32 -18.84 -34.66 9.52
CA SER A 32 -17.45 -34.26 9.53
C SER A 32 -17.08 -33.56 10.84
N LEU A 33 -17.93 -32.62 11.30
CA LEU A 33 -17.73 -31.89 12.56
C LEU A 33 -17.82 -32.82 13.79
N ARG A 34 -18.71 -33.82 13.77
CA ARG A 34 -18.79 -34.87 14.81
C ARG A 34 -17.54 -35.74 14.83
N THR A 35 -17.07 -36.16 13.65
CA THR A 35 -15.85 -36.98 13.49
C THR A 35 -14.62 -36.33 14.11
N VAL A 36 -14.47 -35.01 13.98
CA VAL A 36 -13.37 -34.28 14.59
C VAL A 36 -13.59 -33.89 16.05
N GLY A 37 -14.70 -34.29 16.65
CA GLY A 37 -14.98 -34.11 18.06
C GLY A 37 -15.40 -32.71 18.47
N VAL A 38 -16.08 -31.95 17.59
CA VAL A 38 -16.55 -30.58 17.86
C VAL A 38 -17.39 -30.50 19.14
N MET A 39 -18.13 -31.54 19.48
CA MET A 39 -18.95 -31.61 20.70
C MET A 39 -18.14 -31.40 22.00
N HIS A 40 -16.85 -31.70 21.97
CA HIS A 40 -15.92 -31.56 23.13
C HIS A 40 -14.85 -30.52 22.90
N ALA A 41 -14.87 -29.85 21.75
CA ALA A 41 -13.90 -28.82 21.42
C ALA A 41 -14.13 -27.53 22.24
N SER A 42 -13.05 -26.91 22.67
CA SER A 42 -13.09 -25.61 23.36
C SER A 42 -13.31 -24.45 22.38
N SER A 43 -12.80 -24.56 21.16
CA SER A 43 -12.95 -23.53 20.14
C SER A 43 -12.92 -24.11 18.73
N ILE A 44 -13.54 -23.38 17.81
CA ILE A 44 -13.47 -23.61 16.35
C ILE A 44 -13.05 -22.35 15.63
N MET A 45 -12.19 -22.52 14.60
CA MET A 45 -11.68 -21.41 13.78
C MET A 45 -11.95 -21.68 12.30
N PRO A 46 -13.13 -21.31 11.76
CA PRO A 46 -13.37 -21.29 10.32
C PRO A 46 -12.59 -20.18 9.65
N VAL A 47 -11.57 -20.55 8.84
CA VAL A 47 -10.58 -19.60 8.27
C VAL A 47 -10.40 -19.76 6.76
N SER A 48 -11.35 -20.40 6.08
CA SER A 48 -11.39 -20.50 4.61
C SER A 48 -11.44 -19.11 3.95
N ASP A 49 -11.12 -19.03 2.66
CA ASP A 49 -11.28 -17.84 1.85
C ASP A 49 -12.76 -17.55 1.48
N ASP A 50 -13.66 -18.51 1.69
CA ASP A 50 -15.11 -18.35 1.48
C ASP A 50 -15.82 -17.97 2.80
N ASP A 51 -16.27 -16.72 2.89
CA ASP A 51 -17.02 -16.18 4.02
C ASP A 51 -18.30 -16.96 4.33
N ARG A 52 -18.96 -17.48 3.29
CA ARG A 52 -20.18 -18.28 3.44
C ARG A 52 -19.88 -19.62 4.08
N LEU A 53 -18.82 -20.29 3.60
CA LEU A 53 -18.35 -21.56 4.17
C LEU A 53 -17.97 -21.39 5.64
N ASN A 54 -17.24 -20.32 5.96
CA ASN A 54 -16.85 -20.01 7.33
C ASN A 54 -18.07 -19.82 8.26
N LEU A 55 -19.06 -19.06 7.80
CA LEU A 55 -20.27 -18.82 8.60
C LEU A 55 -21.10 -20.11 8.76
N GLN A 56 -21.27 -20.91 7.71
CA GLN A 56 -22.00 -22.18 7.79
C GLN A 56 -21.33 -23.15 8.78
N THR A 57 -20.01 -23.26 8.70
CA THR A 57 -19.22 -24.11 9.61
C THR A 57 -19.37 -23.63 11.07
N ALA A 58 -19.30 -22.31 11.30
CA ALA A 58 -19.47 -21.72 12.62
C ALA A 58 -20.85 -22.02 13.23
N LEU A 59 -21.92 -21.83 12.45
CA LEU A 59 -23.29 -22.08 12.91
C LEU A 59 -23.53 -23.56 13.22
N LYS A 60 -23.14 -24.47 12.34
CA LYS A 60 -23.26 -25.91 12.56
C LYS A 60 -22.47 -26.43 13.75
N ALA A 61 -21.25 -25.86 13.95
CA ALA A 61 -20.46 -26.18 15.13
C ALA A 61 -21.13 -25.71 16.41
N ARG A 62 -21.78 -24.55 16.41
CA ARG A 62 -22.54 -24.02 17.54
C ARG A 62 -23.79 -24.84 17.82
N ASP A 63 -24.49 -25.38 16.80
CA ASP A 63 -25.62 -26.29 16.96
C ASP A 63 -25.19 -27.59 17.66
N LEU A 64 -24.00 -28.12 17.32
CA LEU A 64 -23.44 -29.32 17.95
C LEU A 64 -22.89 -29.07 19.35
N ASN A 65 -22.35 -27.91 19.59
CA ASN A 65 -21.74 -27.52 20.88
C ASN A 65 -22.08 -26.06 21.20
N PRO A 66 -23.15 -25.78 21.94
CA PRO A 66 -23.60 -24.45 22.28
C PRO A 66 -22.57 -23.61 23.08
N LYS A 67 -21.59 -24.25 23.70
CA LYS A 67 -20.54 -23.59 24.51
C LYS A 67 -19.23 -23.37 23.75
N ILE A 68 -19.15 -23.82 22.48
CA ILE A 68 -17.90 -23.71 21.72
C ILE A 68 -17.59 -22.23 21.41
N ARG A 69 -16.36 -21.82 21.68
CA ARG A 69 -15.90 -20.52 21.25
C ARG A 69 -15.68 -20.51 19.74
N VAL A 70 -16.20 -19.48 19.07
CA VAL A 70 -16.09 -19.33 17.61
C VAL A 70 -15.17 -18.17 17.27
N VAL A 71 -14.14 -18.41 16.44
CA VAL A 71 -13.32 -17.38 15.84
C VAL A 71 -13.43 -17.49 14.33
N VAL A 72 -14.26 -16.67 13.73
CA VAL A 72 -14.59 -16.76 12.31
C VAL A 72 -13.85 -15.71 11.48
N ARG A 73 -13.22 -16.14 10.38
CA ARG A 73 -12.68 -15.20 9.39
C ARG A 73 -13.82 -14.66 8.55
N GLN A 74 -13.93 -13.32 8.46
CA GLN A 74 -14.92 -12.62 7.66
C GLN A 74 -14.32 -11.42 6.94
N PHE A 75 -14.46 -11.37 5.62
CA PHE A 75 -14.01 -10.21 4.84
C PHE A 75 -14.92 -9.01 5.05
N ASN A 76 -16.23 -9.25 5.10
CA ASN A 76 -17.23 -8.21 5.31
C ASN A 76 -17.31 -7.83 6.79
N ARG A 77 -16.69 -6.68 7.12
CA ARG A 77 -16.62 -6.17 8.49
C ARG A 77 -17.99 -5.86 9.11
N THR A 78 -18.93 -5.38 8.29
CA THR A 78 -20.30 -5.10 8.76
C THR A 78 -21.04 -6.39 9.13
N LEU A 79 -20.88 -7.44 8.32
CA LEU A 79 -21.42 -8.75 8.63
C LEU A 79 -20.72 -9.37 9.83
N GLY A 80 -19.39 -9.26 9.93
CA GLY A 80 -18.62 -9.74 11.08
C GLY A 80 -19.12 -9.15 12.39
N ARG A 81 -19.32 -7.82 12.45
CA ARG A 81 -19.89 -7.15 13.62
C ARG A 81 -21.29 -7.66 13.99
N LYS A 82 -22.17 -7.88 12.99
CA LYS A 82 -23.50 -8.45 13.23
C LYS A 82 -23.43 -9.87 13.78
N ILE A 83 -22.46 -10.67 13.30
CA ILE A 83 -22.23 -12.02 13.81
C ILE A 83 -21.79 -11.96 15.27
N GLU A 84 -20.84 -11.12 15.65
CA GLU A 84 -20.38 -10.94 17.04
C GLU A 84 -21.51 -10.48 17.98
N GLN A 85 -22.37 -9.58 17.51
CA GLN A 85 -23.50 -9.08 18.30
C GLN A 85 -24.60 -10.12 18.54
N ASN A 86 -24.77 -11.08 17.61
CA ASN A 86 -25.86 -12.06 17.68
C ASN A 86 -25.40 -13.47 18.08
N LEU A 87 -24.10 -13.74 18.04
CA LEU A 87 -23.53 -15.04 18.43
C LEU A 87 -22.70 -14.88 19.71
N PRO A 88 -23.15 -15.37 20.86
CA PRO A 88 -22.38 -15.31 22.11
C PRO A 88 -21.01 -15.98 21.95
N ASP A 89 -19.99 -15.45 22.60
CA ASP A 89 -18.60 -15.94 22.56
C ASP A 89 -18.07 -16.20 21.14
N CYS A 90 -18.35 -15.25 20.24
CA CYS A 90 -17.88 -15.24 18.87
C CYS A 90 -16.99 -14.03 18.61
N SER A 91 -15.91 -14.24 17.88
CA SER A 91 -15.05 -13.17 17.36
C SER A 91 -14.92 -13.29 15.85
N ALA A 92 -15.25 -12.21 15.13
CA ALA A 92 -15.12 -12.14 13.68
C ALA A 92 -13.86 -11.33 13.30
N VAL A 93 -12.94 -11.95 12.58
CA VAL A 93 -11.66 -11.35 12.20
C VAL A 93 -11.64 -11.09 10.71
N SER A 94 -11.41 -9.83 10.33
CA SER A 94 -11.13 -9.47 8.94
C SER A 94 -9.61 -9.40 8.72
N SER A 95 -9.06 -10.38 8.00
CA SER A 95 -7.63 -10.42 7.68
C SER A 95 -7.17 -9.17 6.93
N SER A 96 -8.00 -8.68 5.99
CA SER A 96 -7.69 -7.46 5.25
C SER A 96 -7.67 -6.21 6.13
N ALA A 97 -8.60 -6.09 7.10
CA ALA A 97 -8.63 -4.95 8.01
C ALA A 97 -7.47 -4.97 9.00
N HIS A 98 -7.11 -6.16 9.46
CA HIS A 98 -6.02 -6.36 10.41
C HIS A 98 -4.67 -6.02 9.80
N ALA A 99 -4.38 -6.56 8.62
CA ALA A 99 -3.13 -6.30 7.93
C ALA A 99 -3.04 -4.86 7.38
N ALA A 100 -4.14 -4.30 6.87
CA ALA A 100 -4.15 -2.96 6.27
C ALA A 100 -3.70 -1.86 7.24
N ALA A 101 -3.96 -2.00 8.54
CA ALA A 101 -3.47 -1.06 9.55
C ALA A 101 -1.94 -1.00 9.56
N THR A 102 -1.27 -2.15 9.50
CA THR A 102 0.20 -2.23 9.46
C THR A 102 0.76 -1.70 8.14
N TYR A 103 0.15 -2.01 6.99
CA TYR A 103 0.58 -1.45 5.71
C TYR A 103 0.46 0.08 5.68
N ALA A 104 -0.66 0.63 6.17
CA ALA A 104 -0.85 2.07 6.27
C ALA A 104 0.15 2.70 7.26
N GLY A 105 0.40 2.04 8.40
CA GLY A 105 1.39 2.47 9.38
C GLY A 105 2.79 2.54 8.79
N ALA A 106 3.23 1.48 8.13
CA ALA A 106 4.53 1.41 7.48
C ALA A 106 4.69 2.39 6.30
N ALA A 107 3.60 2.75 5.62
CA ALA A 107 3.62 3.78 4.58
C ALA A 107 3.85 5.18 5.15
N VAL A 108 3.41 5.42 6.37
CA VAL A 108 3.54 6.72 7.06
C VAL A 108 4.82 6.79 7.87
N ASP A 109 5.21 5.67 8.50
CA ASP A 109 6.40 5.53 9.33
C ASP A 109 7.17 4.25 8.94
N PRO A 110 8.33 4.36 8.27
CA PRO A 110 9.10 3.19 7.81
C PRO A 110 9.59 2.25 8.93
N GLY A 111 9.62 2.72 10.17
CA GLY A 111 9.94 1.90 11.34
C GLY A 111 8.73 1.11 11.87
N CYS A 112 7.53 1.38 11.36
CA CYS A 112 6.32 0.70 11.83
C CYS A 112 6.29 -0.75 11.36
N PHE A 113 6.31 -1.69 12.31
CA PHE A 113 6.26 -3.13 12.02
C PHE A 113 4.94 -3.79 12.42
N PHE A 114 4.11 -3.11 13.22
CA PHE A 114 2.76 -3.55 13.56
C PHE A 114 1.87 -2.36 13.90
N ALA A 115 0.65 -2.34 13.38
CA ALA A 115 -0.32 -1.33 13.73
C ALA A 115 -1.73 -1.91 13.87
N LEU A 116 -2.54 -1.25 14.70
CA LEU A 116 -3.93 -1.62 14.96
C LEU A 116 -4.79 -0.38 15.18
N GLN A 117 -6.09 -0.53 15.00
CA GLN A 117 -7.09 0.48 15.37
C GLN A 117 -7.62 0.20 16.78
N PHE A 118 -7.64 1.21 17.65
CA PHE A 118 -8.08 1.05 19.03
C PHE A 118 -8.90 2.25 19.51
N PRO A 119 -10.06 2.04 20.13
CA PRO A 119 -10.82 0.79 20.12
C PRO A 119 -11.27 0.45 18.70
N ASP A 120 -11.68 -0.82 18.48
CA ASP A 120 -12.13 -1.25 17.16
C ASP A 120 -13.16 -0.28 16.58
N PHE A 121 -12.98 0.02 15.29
CA PHE A 121 -13.87 0.76 14.40
C PHE A 121 -13.84 2.30 14.48
N ASP A 122 -13.63 2.90 15.64
CA ASP A 122 -13.78 4.36 15.78
C ASP A 122 -12.55 5.07 16.35
N GLY A 123 -11.59 4.31 16.91
CA GLY A 123 -10.39 4.87 17.52
C GLY A 123 -9.28 5.24 16.53
N PRO A 124 -8.24 5.92 17.02
CA PRO A 124 -7.05 6.22 16.25
C PRO A 124 -6.29 4.95 15.84
N LEU A 125 -5.48 5.07 14.80
CA LEU A 125 -4.49 4.06 14.46
C LEU A 125 -3.29 4.20 15.38
N LEU A 126 -2.94 3.10 16.06
CA LEU A 126 -1.77 2.99 16.92
C LEU A 126 -0.76 2.05 16.26
N GLY A 127 0.53 2.37 16.38
CA GLY A 127 1.59 1.56 15.79
C GLY A 127 2.76 1.34 16.73
N PHE A 128 3.40 0.18 16.59
CA PHE A 128 4.72 -0.09 17.11
C PHE A 128 5.75 0.26 16.04
N SER A 129 6.69 1.11 16.41
CA SER A 129 7.76 1.56 15.52
C SER A 129 9.11 1.31 16.17
N GLU A 130 10.04 0.71 15.42
CA GLU A 130 11.43 0.49 15.85
C GLU A 130 12.35 1.39 15.03
N ARG A 131 13.06 2.32 15.68
CA ARG A 131 14.03 3.21 15.08
C ARG A 131 15.09 3.61 16.11
N ARG A 132 16.18 4.24 15.64
CA ARG A 132 17.19 4.81 16.53
C ARG A 132 16.66 6.08 17.21
N ALA A 133 17.19 6.39 18.39
CA ALA A 133 16.85 7.63 19.12
C ALA A 133 17.16 8.89 18.29
N SER A 134 18.20 8.85 17.46
CA SER A 134 18.53 9.91 16.50
C SER A 134 17.43 10.13 15.47
N ASP A 135 16.82 9.05 14.97
CA ASP A 135 15.76 9.11 13.95
C ASP A 135 14.45 9.68 14.53
N PHE A 136 14.21 9.48 15.82
CA PHE A 136 13.11 10.11 16.56
C PHE A 136 13.43 11.53 17.03
N SER A 137 14.67 12.02 16.82
CA SER A 137 15.14 13.31 17.33
C SER A 137 15.06 13.44 18.86
N VAL A 138 15.28 12.35 19.57
CA VAL A 138 15.23 12.27 21.06
C VAL A 138 16.59 11.91 21.68
N SER A 139 17.67 12.00 20.93
CA SER A 139 19.03 11.78 21.45
C SER A 139 19.33 12.77 22.59
N GLY A 140 19.90 12.26 23.68
CA GLY A 140 20.25 13.05 24.87
C GLY A 140 19.06 13.34 25.81
N CYS A 141 17.82 13.04 25.42
CA CYS A 141 16.65 13.10 26.28
C CYS A 141 16.62 11.93 27.27
N THR A 142 15.95 12.12 28.38
CA THR A 142 15.52 10.98 29.22
C THR A 142 14.34 10.25 28.56
N VAL A 143 14.08 8.99 28.96
CA VAL A 143 12.93 8.23 28.42
C VAL A 143 11.62 8.98 28.64
N ALA A 144 11.42 9.57 29.84
CA ALA A 144 10.22 10.33 30.14
C ALA A 144 10.08 11.60 29.27
N GLU A 145 11.18 12.30 28.98
CA GLU A 145 11.18 13.46 28.08
C GLU A 145 10.90 13.03 26.63
N ALA A 146 11.43 11.87 26.21
CA ALA A 146 11.17 11.31 24.90
C ALA A 146 9.69 10.93 24.73
N GLU A 147 9.09 10.24 25.69
CA GLU A 147 7.65 9.92 25.69
C GLU A 147 6.77 11.17 25.59
N LYS A 148 7.10 12.20 26.38
CA LYS A 148 6.39 13.48 26.33
C LYS A 148 6.53 14.17 24.98
N ARG A 149 7.75 14.18 24.39
CA ARG A 149 8.03 14.80 23.11
C ARG A 149 7.35 14.09 21.95
N LEU A 150 7.36 12.75 21.98
CA LEU A 150 6.71 11.92 20.97
C LEU A 150 5.21 11.77 21.18
N SER A 151 4.69 12.15 22.36
CA SER A 151 3.34 11.83 22.82
C SER A 151 2.99 10.36 22.60
N SER A 152 3.97 9.49 22.88
CA SER A 152 3.94 8.04 22.62
C SER A 152 4.77 7.32 23.69
N ARG A 153 4.46 6.03 23.94
CA ARG A 153 5.14 5.22 24.94
C ARG A 153 6.44 4.63 24.39
N VAL A 154 7.52 4.68 25.13
CA VAL A 154 8.74 3.92 24.88
C VAL A 154 8.58 2.55 25.55
N ILE A 155 8.57 1.48 24.77
CA ILE A 155 8.32 0.11 25.22
C ILE A 155 9.62 -0.63 25.52
N SER A 156 10.65 -0.37 24.73
CA SER A 156 11.97 -0.99 24.90
C SER A 156 13.07 -0.06 24.41
N VAL A 157 14.25 -0.22 25.02
CA VAL A 157 15.53 0.36 24.61
C VAL A 157 16.52 -0.79 24.49
N ALA A 158 16.86 -1.22 23.28
CA ALA A 158 17.60 -2.45 23.01
C ALA A 158 18.99 -2.54 23.68
N SER A 159 19.58 -1.41 24.06
CA SER A 159 20.87 -1.35 24.76
C SER A 159 20.77 -1.48 26.29
N LYS A 160 19.55 -1.46 26.86
CA LYS A 160 19.33 -1.33 28.32
C LYS A 160 18.24 -2.29 28.79
N THR A 161 18.62 -3.23 29.64
CA THR A 161 17.70 -4.25 30.20
C THR A 161 16.76 -3.70 31.28
N ASP A 162 17.18 -2.65 31.99
CA ASP A 162 16.37 -1.94 32.98
C ASP A 162 16.45 -0.43 32.68
N PHE A 163 15.47 0.08 31.91
CA PHE A 163 15.38 1.52 31.71
C PHE A 163 14.27 2.12 32.57
N GLU A 164 14.67 2.78 33.62
CA GLU A 164 13.79 3.67 34.36
C GLU A 164 13.63 4.98 33.57
N GLY A 165 12.53 5.71 33.82
CA GLY A 165 12.21 6.96 33.11
C GLY A 165 13.32 8.04 33.09
N HIS A 166 14.34 7.89 33.94
CA HIS A 166 15.49 8.79 34.05
C HIS A 166 16.71 8.41 33.18
N ALA A 167 16.70 7.24 32.54
CA ALA A 167 17.79 6.82 31.67
C ALA A 167 17.90 7.76 30.46
N ARG A 168 19.13 8.24 30.16
CA ARG A 168 19.39 9.06 28.98
C ARG A 168 19.58 8.20 27.73
N LEU A 169 19.00 8.64 26.63
CA LEU A 169 19.03 7.96 25.34
C LEU A 169 20.23 8.45 24.53
N GLU A 170 21.02 7.49 24.05
CA GLU A 170 22.10 7.75 23.09
C GLU A 170 21.54 7.71 21.66
N GLY A 171 22.23 8.40 20.70
CA GLY A 171 21.73 8.49 19.33
C GLY A 171 21.56 7.16 18.63
N GLU A 172 22.41 6.17 18.95
CA GLU A 172 22.40 4.82 18.36
C GLU A 172 21.46 3.84 19.08
N ASP A 173 20.90 4.23 20.24
CA ASP A 173 19.95 3.38 20.97
C ASP A 173 18.74 3.07 20.08
N LYS A 174 18.46 1.80 19.88
CA LYS A 174 17.24 1.36 19.21
C LYS A 174 16.08 1.41 20.18
N LEU A 175 15.05 2.14 19.81
CA LEU A 175 13.83 2.32 20.59
C LEU A 175 12.67 1.61 19.92
N VAL A 176 11.92 0.84 20.70
CA VAL A 176 10.57 0.42 20.32
C VAL A 176 9.57 1.39 20.96
N VAL A 177 8.88 2.16 20.12
CA VAL A 177 7.91 3.16 20.55
C VAL A 177 6.52 2.72 20.12
N PHE A 178 5.52 2.92 20.98
CA PHE A 178 4.13 2.63 20.69
C PHE A 178 3.26 3.87 20.92
N GLY A 179 2.46 4.22 19.93
CA GLY A 179 1.56 5.38 20.05
C GLY A 179 0.74 5.67 18.78
N PRO A 180 0.00 6.78 18.79
CA PRO A 180 -0.74 7.22 17.61
C PRO A 180 0.18 7.42 16.41
N LEU A 181 -0.17 6.81 15.27
CA LEU A 181 0.64 6.90 14.05
C LEU A 181 0.78 8.34 13.54
N THR A 182 -0.17 9.22 13.85
CA THR A 182 -0.06 10.66 13.55
C THR A 182 1.14 11.29 14.24
N ASN A 183 1.39 10.94 15.51
CA ASN A 183 2.51 11.47 16.28
C ASN A 183 3.85 10.89 15.82
N LEU A 184 3.87 9.58 15.53
CA LEU A 184 5.05 8.89 15.00
C LEU A 184 5.45 9.40 13.62
N ARG A 185 4.46 9.75 12.77
CA ARG A 185 4.68 10.40 11.48
C ARG A 185 5.44 11.71 11.60
N ASP A 186 5.02 12.56 12.53
CA ASP A 186 5.56 13.91 12.68
C ASP A 186 6.98 13.90 13.26
N SER A 187 7.39 12.79 13.89
CA SER A 187 8.75 12.58 14.38
C SER A 187 9.75 12.15 13.28
N TRP A 188 9.28 11.87 12.05
CA TRP A 188 10.17 11.50 10.95
C TRP A 188 11.01 12.71 10.51
N PRO A 189 12.36 12.61 10.49
CA PRO A 189 13.21 13.71 10.08
C PRO A 189 12.90 14.12 8.64
N ARG A 190 12.56 15.37 8.45
CA ARG A 190 12.34 15.96 7.12
C ARG A 190 13.64 16.16 6.32
N ALA A 191 14.70 15.45 6.65
CA ALA A 191 16.01 15.55 6.00
C ALA A 191 15.97 15.29 4.48
N ALA A 192 14.96 14.56 3.99
CA ALA A 192 14.71 14.41 2.55
C ALA A 192 14.09 15.67 1.90
N GLN A 193 13.60 16.64 2.69
CA GLN A 193 12.97 17.86 2.16
C GLN A 193 13.95 19.00 1.86
N ASP A 194 15.13 19.01 2.43
CA ASP A 194 16.10 20.12 2.22
C ASP A 194 16.79 20.09 0.85
N SER A 195 16.78 18.96 0.15
CA SER A 195 17.22 18.92 -1.26
C SER A 195 16.28 19.70 -2.20
N SER A 196 15.07 20.04 -1.76
CA SER A 196 14.09 20.77 -2.58
C SER A 196 14.12 22.29 -2.44
N LYS A 197 14.82 22.85 -1.43
CA LYS A 197 14.90 24.31 -1.23
C LYS A 197 15.72 25.05 -2.28
N ASN A 198 16.53 24.33 -3.08
CA ASN A 198 17.35 24.95 -4.13
C ASN A 198 16.67 25.09 -5.50
N VAL A 199 15.36 24.79 -5.61
CA VAL A 199 14.60 24.90 -6.87
C VAL A 199 13.58 26.05 -6.82
N ARG A 200 13.88 27.16 -6.16
CA ARG A 200 13.23 28.44 -6.45
C ARG A 200 14.10 29.27 -7.39
N ARG A 201 14.28 28.79 -8.62
CA ARG A 201 14.79 29.65 -9.70
C ARG A 201 13.96 29.47 -10.96
N THR A 202 13.21 30.53 -11.25
CA THR A 202 12.70 31.00 -12.56
C THR A 202 11.77 30.08 -13.36
N SER A 203 10.49 30.41 -13.33
CA SER A 203 9.41 29.77 -14.11
C SER A 203 9.54 29.92 -15.64
N LEU A 204 10.30 30.88 -16.12
CA LEU A 204 10.50 31.16 -17.55
C LEU A 204 11.46 30.18 -18.25
N THR A 205 12.51 29.73 -17.54
CA THR A 205 13.48 28.77 -18.12
C THR A 205 12.98 27.34 -18.10
N ARG A 206 11.95 27.00 -17.29
CA ARG A 206 11.30 25.67 -17.31
C ARG A 206 10.48 25.45 -18.58
N GLY A 207 9.72 26.45 -19.03
CA GLY A 207 8.93 26.33 -20.26
C GLY A 207 9.79 25.97 -21.47
N TRP A 208 10.95 26.58 -21.61
CA TRP A 208 11.90 26.27 -22.69
C TRP A 208 12.58 24.90 -22.53
N ARG A 209 12.90 24.50 -21.32
CA ARG A 209 13.47 23.16 -21.05
C ARG A 209 12.44 22.04 -21.23
N ASP A 210 11.19 22.27 -20.86
CA ASP A 210 10.10 21.30 -21.07
C ASP A 210 9.71 21.23 -22.54
N PHE A 211 9.74 22.35 -23.26
CA PHE A 211 9.62 22.39 -24.73
C PHE A 211 10.80 21.69 -25.42
N ALA A 212 12.03 21.94 -25.00
CA ALA A 212 13.23 21.29 -25.53
C ALA A 212 13.28 19.79 -25.21
N ARG A 213 12.78 19.36 -24.02
CA ARG A 213 12.61 17.94 -23.68
C ARG A 213 11.45 17.28 -24.43
N GLY A 214 10.38 18.04 -24.70
CA GLY A 214 9.28 17.61 -25.59
C GLY A 214 9.79 17.41 -27.03
N MET A 215 10.64 18.31 -27.50
CA MET A 215 11.24 18.21 -28.84
C MET A 215 12.24 17.04 -28.98
N LYS A 216 12.92 16.65 -27.88
CA LYS A 216 13.75 15.42 -27.85
C LYS A 216 12.93 14.11 -27.88
N ARG A 217 11.63 14.19 -27.64
CA ARG A 217 10.70 13.03 -27.73
C ARG A 217 9.99 12.93 -29.10
N VAL A 218 10.22 13.89 -30.00
CA VAL A 218 9.80 13.75 -31.40
C VAL A 218 10.66 12.64 -32.00
N GLU A 219 10.03 11.59 -32.49
CA GLU A 219 10.74 10.49 -33.13
C GLU A 219 11.75 11.06 -34.12
N PRO A 220 13.04 10.67 -34.07
CA PRO A 220 14.09 11.26 -34.90
C PRO A 220 13.80 11.15 -36.40
N ILE A 221 12.92 10.24 -36.78
CA ILE A 221 12.41 10.04 -38.12
C ILE A 221 11.58 11.25 -38.60
N LEU A 222 10.68 11.79 -37.74
CA LEU A 222 9.83 12.93 -38.11
C LEU A 222 10.64 14.20 -38.32
N LEU A 223 11.64 14.43 -37.48
CA LEU A 223 12.56 15.56 -37.64
C LEU A 223 13.34 15.45 -38.97
N LYS A 224 13.81 14.24 -39.32
CA LYS A 224 14.51 13.99 -40.58
C LYS A 224 13.61 14.24 -41.81
N ILE A 225 12.34 13.82 -41.74
CA ILE A 225 11.36 14.04 -42.83
C ILE A 225 11.04 15.52 -42.97
N PHE A 226 10.85 16.24 -41.86
CA PHE A 226 10.61 17.69 -41.89
C PHE A 226 11.81 18.46 -42.46
N LEU A 227 13.04 18.12 -42.03
CA LEU A 227 14.27 18.71 -42.57
C LEU A 227 14.47 18.37 -44.05
N GLY A 228 14.16 17.13 -44.44
CA GLY A 228 14.19 16.69 -45.85
C GLY A 228 13.19 17.48 -46.70
N GLY A 229 11.97 17.69 -46.19
CA GLY A 229 10.95 18.51 -46.87
C GLY A 229 11.35 19.97 -47.01
N ALA A 230 11.94 20.54 -45.96
CA ALA A 230 12.44 21.93 -46.01
C ALA A 230 13.59 22.06 -47.04
N ALA A 231 14.50 21.09 -47.04
CA ALA A 231 15.58 21.06 -48.03
C ALA A 231 15.04 20.92 -49.47
N LEU A 232 14.08 20.03 -49.70
CA LEU A 232 13.43 19.86 -50.99
C LEU A 232 12.76 21.17 -51.45
N TYR A 233 12.05 21.85 -50.53
CA TYR A 233 11.41 23.14 -50.80
C TYR A 233 12.44 24.19 -51.24
N VAL A 234 13.52 24.37 -50.51
CA VAL A 234 14.57 25.35 -50.82
C VAL A 234 15.24 25.01 -52.15
N ILE A 235 15.66 23.75 -52.38
CA ILE A 235 16.30 23.31 -53.62
C ILE A 235 15.37 23.51 -54.83
N ALA A 236 14.09 23.10 -54.67
CA ALA A 236 13.09 23.26 -55.72
C ALA A 236 12.82 24.75 -56.04
N THR A 237 12.81 25.64 -55.06
CA THR A 237 12.62 27.08 -55.25
C THR A 237 13.75 27.65 -56.12
N PHE A 238 15.00 27.37 -55.83
CA PHE A 238 16.11 27.83 -56.65
C PHE A 238 16.13 27.20 -58.05
N TYR A 239 15.81 25.93 -58.15
CA TYR A 239 15.69 25.25 -59.44
C TYR A 239 14.63 25.86 -60.34
N PHE A 240 13.40 26.12 -59.84
CA PHE A 240 12.31 26.69 -60.64
C PHE A 240 12.51 28.17 -60.90
N ALA A 241 13.14 28.94 -60.02
CA ALA A 241 13.56 30.32 -60.29
C ALA A 241 14.46 30.38 -61.54
N TRP A 242 15.44 29.44 -61.61
CA TRP A 242 16.33 29.34 -62.74
C TRP A 242 15.64 28.77 -63.99
N ALA A 243 14.93 27.64 -63.89
CA ALA A 243 14.35 26.91 -65.02
C ALA A 243 13.21 27.64 -65.70
N LEU A 244 12.36 28.34 -64.94
CA LEU A 244 11.20 29.07 -65.47
C LEU A 244 11.44 30.60 -65.55
N LYS A 245 12.66 31.05 -65.21
CA LYS A 245 13.08 32.47 -65.18
C LYS A 245 12.15 33.33 -64.31
N LEU A 246 11.73 32.80 -63.16
CA LEU A 246 10.87 33.47 -62.23
C LEU A 246 11.71 34.23 -61.19
N ASP A 247 11.14 35.30 -60.62
CA ASP A 247 11.68 35.88 -59.44
C ASP A 247 11.60 34.90 -58.23
N PRO A 248 12.48 35.02 -57.25
CA PRO A 248 12.55 34.04 -56.12
C PRO A 248 11.24 33.90 -55.36
N ILE A 249 10.44 34.95 -55.24
CA ILE A 249 9.16 34.93 -54.50
C ILE A 249 8.12 34.14 -55.29
N SER A 250 7.98 34.39 -56.60
CA SER A 250 7.07 33.65 -57.48
C SER A 250 7.45 32.18 -57.62
N ALA A 251 8.76 31.85 -57.62
CA ALA A 251 9.23 30.48 -57.60
C ALA A 251 8.89 29.78 -56.27
N ALA A 252 9.11 30.44 -55.11
CA ALA A 252 8.75 29.93 -53.79
C ALA A 252 7.24 29.68 -53.66
N TYR A 253 6.44 30.61 -54.17
CA TYR A 253 4.97 30.46 -54.23
C TYR A 253 4.56 29.25 -55.07
N PHE A 254 5.12 29.08 -56.27
CA PHE A 254 4.83 27.95 -57.15
C PHE A 254 5.19 26.61 -56.48
N VAL A 255 6.37 26.51 -55.88
CA VAL A 255 6.81 25.29 -55.17
C VAL A 255 5.91 25.00 -53.97
N MET A 256 5.55 26.02 -53.19
CA MET A 256 4.67 25.86 -52.03
C MET A 256 3.27 25.37 -52.46
N THR A 257 2.64 26.04 -53.45
CA THR A 257 1.31 25.65 -53.93
C THR A 257 1.28 24.26 -54.55
N THR A 258 2.39 23.86 -55.19
CA THR A 258 2.52 22.53 -55.80
C THR A 258 2.76 21.45 -54.74
N MET A 259 3.65 21.70 -53.75
CA MET A 259 3.92 20.76 -52.66
C MET A 259 2.73 20.59 -51.69
N THR A 260 1.94 21.64 -51.48
CA THR A 260 0.71 21.59 -50.68
C THR A 260 -0.51 21.05 -51.45
N THR A 261 -0.30 20.61 -52.67
CA THR A 261 -1.37 20.12 -53.58
C THR A 261 -2.48 21.12 -53.89
N THR A 262 -2.27 22.43 -53.66
CA THR A 262 -3.24 23.49 -53.90
C THR A 262 -3.33 23.77 -55.40
N GLY A 263 -2.20 23.97 -56.06
CA GLY A 263 -2.04 24.02 -57.53
C GLY A 263 -2.99 25.00 -58.26
N TYR A 264 -2.91 26.33 -58.00
CA TYR A 264 -3.79 27.32 -58.65
C TYR A 264 -3.63 27.36 -60.17
N GLY A 265 -2.54 26.88 -60.72
CA GLY A 265 -2.30 26.78 -62.16
C GLY A 265 -1.90 28.12 -62.84
N ASP A 266 -1.75 29.19 -62.08
CA ASP A 266 -1.32 30.51 -62.51
C ASP A 266 0.16 30.53 -62.93
N ILE A 267 0.97 29.78 -62.23
CA ILE A 267 2.39 29.54 -62.57
C ILE A 267 2.57 28.02 -62.73
N SER A 268 3.08 27.60 -63.90
CA SER A 268 3.41 26.20 -64.15
C SER A 268 4.50 26.08 -65.23
N ALA A 269 5.06 24.87 -65.37
CA ALA A 269 6.00 24.58 -66.46
C ALA A 269 5.37 24.79 -67.84
N VAL A 270 4.02 24.61 -67.96
CA VAL A 270 3.27 24.78 -69.19
C VAL A 270 2.99 26.27 -69.46
N THR A 271 2.47 27.01 -68.49
CA THR A 271 2.12 28.43 -68.65
C THR A 271 3.35 29.28 -68.94
N ASN A 272 4.48 28.96 -68.30
CA ASN A 272 5.73 29.67 -68.49
C ASN A 272 6.61 29.12 -69.62
N LYS A 273 6.07 28.20 -70.46
CA LYS A 273 6.82 27.54 -71.58
C LYS A 273 8.21 27.06 -71.17
N GLY A 274 8.27 26.41 -70.02
CA GLY A 274 9.54 25.92 -69.42
C GLY A 274 10.14 24.80 -70.24
N PRO A 275 11.45 24.53 -70.06
CA PRO A 275 12.14 23.42 -70.69
C PRO A 275 11.59 22.10 -70.19
N TRP A 276 11.75 21.02 -71.00
CA TRP A 276 11.19 19.69 -70.72
C TRP A 276 11.52 19.16 -69.31
N HIS A 277 12.73 19.45 -68.81
CA HIS A 277 13.13 19.00 -67.48
C HIS A 277 12.32 19.65 -66.35
N SER A 278 11.72 20.84 -66.57
CA SER A 278 10.86 21.48 -65.55
C SER A 278 9.53 20.75 -65.37
N TYR A 279 9.06 20.01 -66.36
CA TYR A 279 7.87 19.14 -66.21
C TYR A 279 8.18 17.96 -65.27
N ILE A 280 9.36 17.32 -65.46
CA ILE A 280 9.82 16.24 -64.57
C ILE A 280 10.04 16.76 -63.14
N GLY A 281 10.67 17.95 -63.00
CA GLY A 281 10.82 18.62 -61.73
C GLY A 281 9.49 18.88 -61.02
N SER A 282 8.46 19.30 -61.75
CA SER A 282 7.10 19.50 -61.21
C SER A 282 6.50 18.18 -60.70
N MET A 283 6.68 17.08 -61.44
CA MET A 283 6.24 15.74 -60.98
C MET A 283 6.96 15.29 -59.71
N VAL A 284 8.26 15.53 -59.61
CA VAL A 284 9.05 15.17 -58.41
C VAL A 284 8.57 15.95 -57.17
N ILE A 285 8.34 17.27 -57.28
CA ILE A 285 7.84 18.07 -56.15
C ILE A 285 6.39 17.73 -55.76
N MET A 286 5.55 17.35 -56.73
CA MET A 286 4.17 16.87 -56.48
C MET A 286 4.20 15.58 -55.63
N VAL A 287 4.98 14.59 -56.02
CA VAL A 287 5.10 13.32 -55.29
C VAL A 287 5.77 13.53 -53.93
N GLY A 288 6.80 14.36 -53.87
CA GLY A 288 7.48 14.69 -52.62
C GLY A 288 6.58 15.41 -51.64
N GLY A 289 5.80 16.38 -52.14
CA GLY A 289 4.81 17.11 -51.34
C GLY A 289 3.70 16.20 -50.78
N LEU A 290 3.19 15.29 -51.64
CA LEU A 290 2.17 14.31 -51.20
C LEU A 290 2.68 13.40 -50.07
N ILE A 291 3.91 12.91 -50.19
CA ILE A 291 4.54 12.07 -49.16
C ILE A 291 4.68 12.85 -47.84
N ILE A 292 5.21 14.08 -47.89
CA ILE A 292 5.40 14.94 -46.73
C ILE A 292 4.06 15.24 -46.04
N SER A 293 3.05 15.62 -46.82
CA SER A 293 1.70 15.89 -46.31
C SER A 293 1.06 14.64 -45.68
N GLY A 294 1.20 13.48 -46.31
CA GLY A 294 0.71 12.21 -45.76
C GLY A 294 1.34 11.86 -44.43
N VAL A 295 2.68 11.99 -44.29
CA VAL A 295 3.39 11.76 -43.03
C VAL A 295 3.00 12.78 -41.96
N PHE A 296 2.82 14.05 -42.32
CA PHE A 296 2.34 15.09 -41.40
C PHE A 296 0.96 14.74 -40.83
N ILE A 297 -0.01 14.44 -41.71
CA ILE A 297 -1.37 14.04 -41.29
C ILE A 297 -1.34 12.81 -40.42
N ALA A 298 -0.58 11.75 -40.80
CA ALA A 298 -0.45 10.55 -40.02
C ALA A 298 0.15 10.82 -38.62
N SER A 299 1.11 11.74 -38.53
CA SER A 299 1.76 12.12 -37.27
C SER A 299 0.80 12.88 -36.36
N VAL A 300 0.03 13.84 -36.90
CA VAL A 300 -0.99 14.59 -36.14
C VAL A 300 -2.08 13.63 -35.64
N THR A 301 -2.59 12.76 -36.52
CA THR A 301 -3.59 11.76 -36.15
C THR A 301 -3.09 10.81 -35.06
N SER A 302 -1.85 10.33 -35.18
CA SER A 302 -1.22 9.49 -34.18
C SER A 302 -1.07 10.21 -32.84
N ALA A 303 -0.68 11.49 -32.85
CA ALA A 303 -0.57 12.29 -31.64
C ALA A 303 -1.94 12.53 -30.97
N LEU A 304 -2.97 12.80 -31.77
CA LEU A 304 -4.36 12.97 -31.28
C LEU A 304 -4.91 11.66 -30.71
N ASN A 305 -4.69 10.54 -31.38
CA ASN A 305 -5.11 9.23 -30.89
C ASN A 305 -4.42 8.86 -29.59
N ARG A 306 -3.09 9.09 -29.46
CA ARG A 306 -2.37 8.89 -28.19
C ARG A 306 -2.93 9.79 -27.08
N ALA A 307 -3.23 11.05 -27.37
CA ALA A 307 -3.83 11.97 -26.41
C ALA A 307 -5.24 11.53 -25.98
N GLN A 308 -6.05 11.02 -26.91
CA GLN A 308 -7.40 10.50 -26.61
C GLN A 308 -7.33 9.21 -25.79
N ILE A 309 -6.45 8.27 -26.13
CA ILE A 309 -6.24 7.04 -25.36
C ILE A 309 -5.77 7.38 -23.94
N THR A 310 -4.83 8.31 -23.78
CA THR A 310 -4.34 8.77 -22.49
C THR A 310 -5.46 9.46 -21.67
N ALA A 311 -6.32 10.23 -22.31
CA ALA A 311 -7.46 10.87 -21.66
C ALA A 311 -8.57 9.87 -21.28
N LEU A 312 -8.83 8.86 -22.12
CA LEU A 312 -9.80 7.79 -21.86
C LEU A 312 -9.32 6.85 -20.74
N GLN A 313 -8.01 6.63 -20.62
CA GLN A 313 -7.41 5.82 -19.55
C GLN A 313 -7.26 6.58 -18.23
N GLY A 314 -7.70 7.85 -18.13
CA GLY A 314 -7.55 8.65 -16.90
C GLY A 314 -6.09 8.95 -16.52
N LEU A 315 -5.13 8.69 -17.40
CA LEU A 315 -3.69 8.90 -17.16
C LEU A 315 -3.35 10.40 -17.22
N ARG A 316 -3.80 11.13 -16.22
CA ARG A 316 -3.39 12.52 -16.01
C ARG A 316 -2.17 12.52 -15.10
N ARG A 317 -1.05 13.15 -15.52
CA ARG A 317 0.10 13.34 -14.66
C ARG A 317 -0.31 14.06 -13.38
N ILE A 318 -0.20 13.36 -12.27
CA ILE A 318 -0.49 13.90 -10.95
C ILE A 318 0.74 14.70 -10.51
N ARG A 319 0.50 15.90 -10.02
CA ARG A 319 1.50 16.74 -9.37
C ARG A 319 1.16 16.79 -7.89
N ALA A 320 1.62 15.81 -7.15
CA ALA A 320 1.44 15.71 -5.72
C ALA A 320 2.79 15.82 -5.02
N ARG A 321 2.76 16.26 -3.76
CA ARG A 321 3.94 16.27 -2.89
C ARG A 321 3.57 15.63 -1.58
N ASP A 322 4.51 14.93 -0.99
CA ASP A 322 4.34 14.27 0.31
C ASP A 322 3.11 13.34 0.35
N HIS A 323 2.88 12.64 -0.77
CA HIS A 323 1.74 11.76 -0.98
C HIS A 323 2.15 10.29 -0.90
N VAL A 324 1.19 9.43 -0.63
CA VAL A 324 1.35 7.98 -0.64
C VAL A 324 0.74 7.42 -1.91
N VAL A 325 1.51 6.62 -2.65
CA VAL A 325 1.02 5.90 -3.82
C VAL A 325 0.56 4.50 -3.40
N VAL A 326 -0.67 4.12 -3.74
CA VAL A 326 -1.22 2.78 -3.47
C VAL A 326 -1.48 2.08 -4.79
N CYS A 327 -0.77 0.99 -5.04
CA CYS A 327 -0.93 0.15 -6.22
C CYS A 327 -1.77 -1.08 -5.88
N GLY A 328 -2.96 -1.15 -6.47
CA GLY A 328 -3.97 -2.15 -6.19
C GLY A 328 -4.96 -1.70 -5.10
N ALA A 329 -6.22 -1.51 -5.48
CA ALA A 329 -7.32 -1.10 -4.61
C ALA A 329 -8.33 -2.23 -4.34
N GLY A 330 -7.86 -3.47 -4.29
CA GLY A 330 -8.64 -4.62 -3.83
C GLY A 330 -9.03 -4.51 -2.36
N GLN A 331 -9.43 -5.60 -1.73
CA GLN A 331 -9.96 -5.62 -0.36
C GLN A 331 -9.00 -5.04 0.70
N VAL A 332 -7.69 -5.32 0.60
CA VAL A 332 -6.68 -4.75 1.50
C VAL A 332 -6.39 -3.31 1.12
N GLY A 333 -6.18 -3.03 -0.18
CA GLY A 333 -5.83 -1.70 -0.69
C GLY A 333 -6.85 -0.62 -0.36
N THR A 334 -8.14 -0.92 -0.55
CA THR A 334 -9.23 0.01 -0.17
C THR A 334 -9.16 0.39 1.30
N ARG A 335 -8.85 -0.56 2.19
CA ARG A 335 -8.70 -0.28 3.62
C ARG A 335 -7.43 0.51 3.96
N VAL A 336 -6.33 0.23 3.25
CA VAL A 336 -5.11 1.04 3.36
C VAL A 336 -5.40 2.49 2.98
N ILE A 337 -6.13 2.69 1.88
CA ILE A 337 -6.59 4.03 1.44
C ILE A 337 -7.43 4.69 2.55
N ASP A 338 -8.42 3.98 3.12
CA ASP A 338 -9.26 4.50 4.20
C ASP A 338 -8.42 4.93 5.41
N TYR A 339 -7.45 4.12 5.83
CA TYR A 339 -6.58 4.46 6.96
C TYR A 339 -5.66 5.64 6.66
N LEU A 340 -5.10 5.72 5.45
CA LEU A 340 -4.26 6.85 5.03
C LEU A 340 -5.07 8.16 5.00
N LEU A 341 -6.29 8.14 4.47
CA LEU A 341 -7.18 9.31 4.46
C LEU A 341 -7.56 9.77 5.87
N ARG A 342 -7.82 8.84 6.81
CA ARG A 342 -8.06 9.18 8.22
C ARG A 342 -6.84 9.80 8.91
N MET A 343 -5.65 9.51 8.44
CA MET A 343 -4.39 10.13 8.90
C MET A 343 -4.04 11.40 8.12
N ASP A 344 -4.99 11.96 7.37
CA ASP A 344 -4.81 13.16 6.55
C ASP A 344 -3.63 13.04 5.56
N GLN A 345 -3.47 11.84 4.97
CA GLN A 345 -2.48 11.64 3.92
C GLN A 345 -3.10 11.88 2.56
N ARG A 346 -2.38 12.57 1.68
CA ARG A 346 -2.74 12.63 0.28
C ARG A 346 -2.44 11.29 -0.40
N VAL A 347 -3.44 10.71 -1.06
CA VAL A 347 -3.34 9.38 -1.65
C VAL A 347 -3.47 9.44 -3.16
N VAL A 348 -2.55 8.81 -3.84
CA VAL A 348 -2.59 8.52 -5.28
C VAL A 348 -2.82 7.02 -5.45
N VAL A 349 -3.87 6.63 -6.16
CA VAL A 349 -4.22 5.22 -6.35
C VAL A 349 -3.97 4.82 -7.79
N ILE A 350 -3.30 3.70 -7.99
CA ILE A 350 -3.21 3.03 -9.30
C ILE A 350 -4.04 1.77 -9.23
N GLU A 351 -5.05 1.67 -10.08
CA GLU A 351 -5.92 0.51 -10.16
C GLU A 351 -6.23 0.18 -11.63
N MET A 352 -6.17 -1.09 -11.99
CA MET A 352 -6.42 -1.52 -13.36
C MET A 352 -7.91 -1.49 -13.69
N ASN A 353 -8.75 -1.93 -12.74
CA ASN A 353 -10.19 -2.01 -12.87
C ASN A 353 -10.88 -1.34 -11.66
N PRO A 354 -10.92 0.02 -11.61
CA PRO A 354 -11.50 0.72 -10.48
C PRO A 354 -13.01 0.48 -10.41
N ASP A 355 -13.50 0.16 -9.21
CA ASP A 355 -14.92 0.05 -8.91
C ASP A 355 -15.62 1.43 -8.86
N SER A 356 -16.96 1.41 -8.77
CA SER A 356 -17.76 2.64 -8.71
C SER A 356 -17.43 3.52 -7.51
N LEU A 357 -17.13 2.92 -6.35
CA LEU A 357 -16.77 3.65 -5.13
C LEU A 357 -15.43 4.38 -5.28
N LEU A 358 -14.46 3.73 -5.89
CA LEU A 358 -13.15 4.33 -6.14
C LEU A 358 -13.24 5.50 -7.13
N ILE A 359 -14.07 5.35 -8.17
CA ILE A 359 -14.37 6.42 -9.15
C ILE A 359 -15.06 7.59 -8.47
N GLU A 360 -16.03 7.34 -7.58
CA GLU A 360 -16.74 8.38 -6.82
C GLU A 360 -15.77 9.19 -5.96
N ARG A 361 -14.92 8.52 -5.17
CA ARG A 361 -13.87 9.15 -4.36
C ARG A 361 -12.89 9.99 -5.18
N ALA A 362 -12.58 9.56 -6.40
CA ALA A 362 -11.75 10.34 -7.30
C ALA A 362 -12.47 11.61 -7.81
N ARG A 363 -13.78 11.55 -8.04
CA ARG A 363 -14.62 12.72 -8.39
C ARG A 363 -14.69 13.73 -7.25
N ASP A 364 -14.86 13.25 -6.01
CA ASP A 364 -14.89 14.08 -4.81
C ASP A 364 -13.50 14.61 -4.41
N ARG A 365 -12.47 14.30 -5.20
CA ARG A 365 -11.08 14.69 -4.96
C ARG A 365 -10.52 14.25 -3.60
N SER A 366 -11.09 13.25 -2.99
CA SER A 366 -10.53 12.63 -1.79
C SER A 366 -9.29 11.80 -2.09
N ILE A 367 -9.17 11.29 -3.33
CA ILE A 367 -8.01 10.59 -3.87
C ILE A 367 -7.68 11.08 -5.28
N ASP A 368 -6.43 10.93 -5.70
CA ASP A 368 -6.02 11.03 -7.10
C ASP A 368 -5.99 9.61 -7.70
N LEU A 369 -6.83 9.31 -8.70
CA LEU A 369 -6.92 7.98 -9.32
C LEU A 369 -6.26 7.94 -10.69
N LEU A 370 -5.40 6.94 -10.89
CA LEU A 370 -4.83 6.55 -12.17
C LEU A 370 -5.33 5.16 -12.54
N THR A 371 -6.05 5.06 -13.65
CA THR A 371 -6.48 3.76 -14.17
C THR A 371 -5.38 3.18 -15.07
N GLY A 372 -4.82 2.04 -14.69
CA GLY A 372 -3.76 1.39 -15.48
C GLY A 372 -2.96 0.36 -14.70
N ASP A 373 -2.03 -0.25 -15.41
CA ASP A 373 -1.11 -1.25 -14.85
C ASP A 373 0.03 -0.56 -14.09
N ALA A 374 0.20 -0.90 -12.82
CA ALA A 374 1.22 -0.36 -11.93
C ALA A 374 2.65 -0.88 -12.27
N THR A 375 2.77 -2.00 -13.00
CA THR A 375 4.08 -2.50 -13.46
C THR A 375 4.63 -1.68 -14.62
N ASN A 376 3.76 -0.94 -15.31
CA ASN A 376 4.16 -0.13 -16.44
C ASN A 376 4.87 1.16 -15.98
N ASP A 377 6.09 1.32 -16.44
CA ASP A 377 6.93 2.51 -16.18
C ASP A 377 6.26 3.83 -16.53
N VAL A 378 5.41 3.87 -17.57
CA VAL A 378 4.68 5.08 -17.95
C VAL A 378 3.66 5.42 -16.88
N THR A 379 2.89 4.45 -16.40
CA THR A 379 1.90 4.64 -15.32
C THR A 379 2.56 5.14 -14.04
N LEU A 380 3.64 4.48 -13.59
CA LEU A 380 4.44 4.91 -12.46
C LEU A 380 4.99 6.34 -12.66
N GLY A 381 5.37 6.70 -13.89
CA GLY A 381 5.85 8.05 -14.22
C GLY A 381 4.81 9.16 -14.05
N PHE A 382 3.51 8.84 -14.04
CA PHE A 382 2.44 9.80 -13.81
C PHE A 382 2.17 10.09 -12.33
N CYS A 383 2.71 9.27 -11.40
CA CYS A 383 2.48 9.39 -9.95
C CYS A 383 3.38 10.41 -9.24
N ASP A 384 4.33 11.06 -9.92
CA ASP A 384 5.31 11.99 -9.32
C ASP A 384 6.11 11.35 -8.15
N LEU A 385 6.64 10.13 -8.38
CA LEU A 385 7.36 9.34 -7.37
C LEU A 385 8.56 10.07 -6.75
N ASP A 386 9.16 11.04 -7.47
CA ASP A 386 10.26 11.87 -6.96
C ASP A 386 9.84 12.71 -5.74
N ASN A 387 8.55 13.03 -5.63
CA ASN A 387 7.96 13.81 -4.55
C ASN A 387 7.02 12.97 -3.66
N ALA A 388 6.94 11.66 -3.88
CA ALA A 388 6.15 10.76 -3.06
C ALA A 388 6.87 10.45 -1.74
N LYS A 389 6.10 10.30 -0.67
CA LYS A 389 6.56 9.86 0.64
C LYS A 389 6.82 8.36 0.65
N SER A 390 5.87 7.60 0.12
CA SER A 390 5.93 6.15 0.08
C SER A 390 5.09 5.57 -1.04
N LEU A 391 5.35 4.29 -1.35
CA LEU A 391 4.54 3.49 -2.25
C LEU A 391 4.15 2.19 -1.55
N VAL A 392 2.87 1.82 -1.64
CA VAL A 392 2.33 0.55 -1.14
C VAL A 392 1.97 -0.31 -2.35
N ALA A 393 2.74 -1.38 -2.59
CA ALA A 393 2.43 -2.38 -3.61
C ALA A 393 1.56 -3.47 -2.98
N ASN A 394 0.28 -3.52 -3.36
CA ASN A 394 -0.74 -4.29 -2.66
C ASN A 394 -1.72 -5.00 -3.60
N THR A 395 -1.22 -5.51 -4.72
CA THR A 395 -2.00 -6.41 -5.58
C THR A 395 -2.11 -7.82 -4.95
N ASP A 396 -2.80 -8.72 -5.59
CA ASP A 396 -2.94 -10.12 -5.17
C ASP A 396 -1.79 -11.03 -5.65
N SER A 397 -0.82 -10.49 -6.37
CA SER A 397 0.34 -11.22 -6.89
C SER A 397 1.65 -10.71 -6.29
N ASP A 398 2.38 -11.59 -5.61
CA ASP A 398 3.68 -11.29 -5.00
C ASP A 398 4.71 -10.83 -6.04
N THR A 399 4.69 -11.44 -7.23
CA THR A 399 5.60 -11.10 -8.34
C THR A 399 5.31 -9.69 -8.87
N LEU A 400 4.03 -9.35 -9.10
CA LEU A 400 3.65 -8.01 -9.55
C LEU A 400 4.00 -6.95 -8.51
N ASN A 401 3.77 -7.26 -7.23
CA ASN A 401 4.11 -6.34 -6.14
C ASN A 401 5.62 -6.06 -6.07
N LEU A 402 6.45 -7.10 -6.28
CA LEU A 402 7.90 -6.95 -6.34
C LEU A 402 8.33 -6.13 -7.58
N GLU A 403 7.74 -6.38 -8.74
CA GLU A 403 8.02 -5.64 -9.97
C GLU A 403 7.70 -4.14 -9.80
N VAL A 404 6.53 -3.81 -9.26
CA VAL A 404 6.14 -2.44 -8.92
C VAL A 404 7.13 -1.80 -7.95
N ALA A 405 7.55 -2.52 -6.91
CA ALA A 405 8.50 -2.04 -5.92
C ALA A 405 9.87 -1.70 -6.54
N LEU A 406 10.39 -2.58 -7.37
CA LEU A 406 11.67 -2.38 -8.07
C LEU A 406 11.57 -1.25 -9.10
N GLY A 407 10.50 -1.18 -9.87
CA GLY A 407 10.22 -0.09 -10.80
C GLY A 407 10.15 1.27 -10.10
N ALA A 408 9.48 1.34 -8.95
CA ALA A 408 9.40 2.56 -8.15
C ALA A 408 10.77 2.98 -7.59
N ARG A 409 11.56 2.05 -7.05
CA ARG A 409 12.91 2.33 -6.54
C ARG A 409 13.91 2.69 -7.62
N SER A 410 13.77 2.17 -8.83
CA SER A 410 14.63 2.59 -9.95
C SER A 410 14.47 4.08 -10.28
N ARG A 411 13.30 4.67 -9.97
CA ARG A 411 13.02 6.10 -10.16
C ARG A 411 13.39 6.95 -8.96
N ASN A 412 13.07 6.47 -7.77
CA ASN A 412 13.40 7.12 -6.50
C ASN A 412 14.03 6.09 -5.55
N PRO A 413 15.38 5.99 -5.49
CA PRO A 413 16.08 5.03 -4.64
C PRO A 413 15.78 5.16 -3.14
N ASN A 414 15.39 6.35 -2.69
CA ASN A 414 15.09 6.65 -1.28
C ASN A 414 13.60 6.51 -0.93
N LEU A 415 12.77 6.07 -1.89
CA LEU A 415 11.35 5.89 -1.65
C LEU A 415 11.11 4.79 -0.61
N ASN A 416 10.30 5.10 0.39
CA ASN A 416 9.80 4.06 1.30
C ASN A 416 8.79 3.19 0.54
N VAL A 417 9.11 1.91 0.37
CA VAL A 417 8.26 0.96 -0.36
C VAL A 417 7.74 -0.10 0.60
N VAL A 418 6.43 -0.15 0.75
CA VAL A 418 5.72 -1.15 1.54
C VAL A 418 5.19 -2.22 0.61
N LEU A 419 5.57 -3.47 0.84
CA LEU A 419 5.28 -4.58 -0.03
C LEU A 419 4.34 -5.58 0.65
N ARG A 420 3.20 -5.87 0.02
CA ARG A 420 2.37 -7.00 0.40
C ARG A 420 2.92 -8.28 -0.22
N VAL A 421 3.08 -9.30 0.61
CA VAL A 421 3.50 -10.64 0.20
C VAL A 421 2.54 -11.66 0.81
N GLN A 422 2.22 -12.73 0.09
CA GLN A 422 1.37 -13.80 0.62
C GLN A 422 2.19 -14.79 1.44
N GLU A 423 3.35 -15.21 0.91
CA GLU A 423 4.20 -16.20 1.54
C GLU A 423 5.26 -15.55 2.46
N PRO A 424 5.28 -15.86 3.78
CA PRO A 424 6.23 -15.28 4.72
C PRO A 424 7.70 -15.53 4.37
N ALA A 425 8.04 -16.73 3.88
CA ALA A 425 9.41 -17.06 3.48
C ALA A 425 9.90 -16.18 2.32
N PHE A 426 9.00 -15.86 1.39
CA PHE A 426 9.31 -14.98 0.26
C PHE A 426 9.50 -13.52 0.73
N ALA A 427 8.70 -13.04 1.69
CA ALA A 427 8.86 -11.72 2.30
C ALA A 427 10.26 -11.55 2.93
N HIS A 428 10.72 -12.53 3.69
CA HIS A 428 12.07 -12.52 4.29
C HIS A 428 13.19 -12.55 3.24
N SER A 429 12.99 -13.28 2.13
CA SER A 429 13.97 -13.36 1.05
C SER A 429 14.09 -12.04 0.29
N ILE A 430 12.96 -11.39 -0.01
CA ILE A 430 12.90 -10.06 -0.64
C ILE A 430 13.58 -9.02 0.25
N GLY A 431 13.27 -9.02 1.54
CA GLY A 431 13.85 -8.08 2.50
C GLY A 431 15.38 -8.13 2.50
N ARG A 432 15.96 -9.33 2.46
CA ARG A 432 17.42 -9.52 2.47
C ARG A 432 18.08 -9.22 1.13
N GLN A 433 17.49 -9.65 0.01
CA GLN A 433 18.12 -9.55 -1.31
C GLN A 433 17.97 -8.17 -1.94
N PHE A 434 16.81 -7.53 -1.75
CA PHE A 434 16.49 -6.25 -2.37
C PHE A 434 16.47 -5.07 -1.39
N GLN A 435 16.82 -5.31 -0.12
CA GLN A 435 16.79 -4.29 0.95
C GLN A 435 15.40 -3.62 1.10
N LEU A 436 14.33 -4.39 0.81
CA LEU A 436 12.95 -3.99 1.00
C LEU A 436 12.49 -4.41 2.40
N THR A 437 12.90 -3.64 3.42
CA THR A 437 12.71 -3.97 4.84
C THR A 437 11.25 -3.95 5.28
N THR A 438 10.36 -3.29 4.54
CA THR A 438 8.93 -3.14 4.84
C THR A 438 8.07 -4.11 4.00
N SER A 439 8.46 -5.38 3.97
CA SER A 439 7.71 -6.46 3.31
C SER A 439 6.93 -7.25 4.35
N PHE A 440 5.61 -7.31 4.23
CA PHE A 440 4.74 -7.97 5.20
C PHE A 440 3.85 -9.02 4.54
N SER A 441 3.68 -10.16 5.22
CA SER A 441 2.69 -11.16 4.85
C SER A 441 1.36 -10.88 5.56
N THR A 442 0.27 -10.80 4.78
CA THR A 442 -1.09 -10.66 5.33
C THR A 442 -1.41 -11.81 6.29
N THR A 443 -0.98 -13.03 5.95
CA THR A 443 -1.18 -14.22 6.78
C THR A 443 -0.36 -14.15 8.07
N GLU A 444 0.90 -13.75 7.99
CA GLU A 444 1.78 -13.62 9.15
C GLU A 444 1.28 -12.59 10.16
N LEU A 445 0.72 -11.48 9.68
CA LEU A 445 0.10 -10.47 10.53
C LEU A 445 -1.20 -10.95 11.20
N THR A 446 -2.00 -11.78 10.51
CA THR A 446 -3.37 -12.10 10.93
C THR A 446 -3.49 -13.43 11.68
N ALA A 447 -2.76 -14.47 11.26
CA ALA A 447 -2.88 -15.80 11.84
C ALA A 447 -2.62 -15.84 13.36
N PRO A 448 -1.62 -15.11 13.92
CA PRO A 448 -1.42 -15.07 15.36
C PRO A 448 -2.60 -14.46 16.12
N ALA A 449 -3.27 -13.45 15.56
CA ALA A 449 -4.46 -12.85 16.18
C ALA A 449 -5.63 -13.85 16.22
N ILE A 450 -5.90 -14.55 15.11
CA ILE A 450 -6.95 -15.59 15.04
C ILE A 450 -6.65 -16.72 16.03
N ALA A 451 -5.41 -17.22 16.03
CA ALA A 451 -4.98 -18.28 16.96
C ALA A 451 -5.06 -17.82 18.44
N GLY A 452 -4.67 -16.59 18.72
CA GLY A 452 -4.76 -16.01 20.06
C GLY A 452 -6.19 -15.88 20.54
N LEU A 453 -7.10 -15.41 19.71
CA LEU A 453 -8.51 -15.26 20.00
C LEU A 453 -9.20 -16.58 20.34
N SER A 454 -8.71 -17.72 19.84
CA SER A 454 -9.25 -19.03 20.19
C SER A 454 -9.08 -19.40 21.66
N ARG A 455 -8.08 -18.80 22.33
CA ARG A 455 -7.76 -19.05 23.74
C ARG A 455 -8.00 -17.87 24.66
N PHE A 456 -7.76 -16.65 24.16
CA PHE A 456 -7.81 -15.42 24.93
C PHE A 456 -8.69 -14.39 24.21
N PRO A 457 -9.94 -14.17 24.68
CA PRO A 457 -10.78 -13.08 24.20
C PRO A 457 -10.03 -11.75 24.30
N GLY A 458 -10.12 -10.92 23.25
CA GLY A 458 -9.42 -9.63 23.24
C GLY A 458 -7.99 -9.67 22.69
N THR A 459 -7.47 -10.80 22.23
CA THR A 459 -6.21 -10.80 21.47
C THR A 459 -6.34 -9.93 20.22
N ARG A 460 -5.39 -9.01 20.02
CA ARG A 460 -5.34 -8.10 18.87
C ARG A 460 -4.23 -8.47 17.87
N GLY A 461 -3.21 -9.17 18.31
CA GLY A 461 -2.11 -9.58 17.46
C GLY A 461 -0.94 -10.12 18.27
N ARG A 462 0.12 -10.41 17.54
CA ARG A 462 1.41 -10.81 18.11
C ARG A 462 2.48 -9.94 17.50
N ILE A 463 3.40 -9.51 18.32
CA ILE A 463 4.59 -8.74 17.92
C ILE A 463 5.84 -9.40 18.49
N SER A 464 6.95 -9.17 17.83
CA SER A 464 8.26 -9.67 18.27
C SER A 464 9.25 -8.52 18.23
N PHE A 465 9.92 -8.27 19.34
CA PHE A 465 11.04 -7.33 19.43
C PHE A 465 11.99 -7.79 20.55
N ASP A 466 13.25 -7.38 20.47
CA ASP A 466 14.32 -7.77 21.40
C ASP A 466 14.43 -9.30 21.64
N GLY A 467 14.08 -10.09 20.60
CA GLY A 467 14.16 -11.56 20.67
C GLY A 467 13.04 -12.24 21.46
N GLU A 468 12.04 -11.50 21.93
CA GLU A 468 10.88 -12.02 22.63
C GLU A 468 9.59 -11.75 21.87
N ASP A 469 8.63 -12.67 22.02
CA ASP A 469 7.31 -12.58 21.44
C ASP A 469 6.30 -12.09 22.46
N TYR A 470 5.46 -11.14 22.04
CA TYR A 470 4.41 -10.55 22.87
C TYR A 470 3.04 -10.74 22.23
N ASN A 471 2.05 -11.04 23.06
CA ASN A 471 0.65 -10.97 22.67
C ASN A 471 0.13 -9.54 22.94
N VAL A 472 -0.44 -8.90 21.94
CA VAL A 472 -1.16 -7.62 22.08
C VAL A 472 -2.59 -7.94 22.46
N GLY A 473 -3.02 -7.48 23.65
CA GLY A 473 -4.33 -7.77 24.19
C GLY A 473 -5.13 -6.51 24.46
N GLU A 474 -6.45 -6.62 24.32
CA GLU A 474 -7.43 -5.61 24.73
C GLU A 474 -8.35 -6.20 25.80
N ARG A 475 -8.72 -5.38 26.75
CA ARG A 475 -9.65 -5.76 27.82
C ARG A 475 -10.60 -4.61 28.13
N LEU A 476 -11.88 -4.93 28.23
CA LEU A 476 -12.87 -4.03 28.81
C LEU A 476 -12.91 -4.26 30.32
N GLN A 477 -12.77 -3.19 31.10
CA GLN A 477 -12.92 -3.26 32.55
C GLN A 477 -14.39 -3.09 32.92
N GLY A 478 -14.91 -3.98 33.80
CA GLY A 478 -16.24 -3.85 34.36
C GLY A 478 -16.33 -2.74 35.43
N ALA A 479 -17.53 -2.56 36.00
CA ALA A 479 -17.77 -1.59 37.08
C ALA A 479 -16.96 -1.87 38.34
N VAL A 480 -16.52 -3.13 38.55
CA VAL A 480 -15.64 -3.51 39.65
C VAL A 480 -14.23 -3.65 39.11
N PRO A 481 -13.19 -3.07 39.75
CA PRO A 481 -11.81 -3.24 39.34
C PRO A 481 -11.44 -4.73 39.30
N ALA A 482 -11.19 -5.26 38.13
CA ALA A 482 -10.66 -6.59 38.01
C ALA A 482 -9.16 -6.55 38.34
N PRO A 483 -8.58 -7.59 38.94
CA PRO A 483 -7.15 -7.65 39.19
C PRO A 483 -6.38 -7.46 37.87
N PRO A 484 -5.17 -6.87 37.92
CA PRO A 484 -4.34 -6.69 36.72
C PRO A 484 -4.15 -8.03 36.00
N PRO A 485 -4.19 -8.05 34.69
CA PRO A 485 -3.94 -9.27 33.94
C PRO A 485 -2.48 -9.66 34.16
N ALA A 486 -2.16 -10.73 34.78
CA ALA A 486 -0.86 -11.33 35.01
C ALA A 486 0.31 -10.38 35.45
N LYS A 487 1.22 -10.90 36.24
CA LYS A 487 2.36 -10.22 36.87
C LYS A 487 3.35 -9.53 35.90
N PHE A 488 3.22 -9.79 34.60
CA PHE A 488 4.18 -9.35 33.54
C PHE A 488 3.52 -8.61 32.39
N CYS A 489 2.28 -8.13 32.58
CA CYS A 489 1.62 -7.30 31.57
C CYS A 489 2.19 -5.89 31.59
N ILE A 490 2.44 -5.34 30.41
CA ILE A 490 2.83 -3.94 30.22
C ILE A 490 1.60 -3.19 29.74
N PRO A 491 1.03 -2.25 30.54
CA PRO A 491 -0.07 -1.42 30.09
C PRO A 491 0.43 -0.43 29.03
N LEU A 492 -0.38 -0.16 28.02
CA LEU A 492 -0.05 0.74 26.94
C LEU A 492 -0.92 1.98 26.96
N TYR A 493 -2.19 1.80 26.66
CA TYR A 493 -3.18 2.85 26.59
C TYR A 493 -4.53 2.40 27.12
N VAL A 494 -5.31 3.35 27.61
CA VAL A 494 -6.73 3.17 27.89
C VAL A 494 -7.57 4.09 27.02
N TRP A 495 -8.72 3.59 26.58
CA TRP A 495 -9.77 4.40 25.98
C TRP A 495 -10.76 4.75 27.08
N ARG A 496 -10.83 6.02 27.39
CA ARG A 496 -11.64 6.58 28.49
C ARG A 496 -12.47 7.73 27.97
N GLU A 497 -13.80 7.62 28.04
CA GLU A 497 -14.74 8.71 27.70
C GLU A 497 -14.43 9.33 26.30
N GLY A 498 -14.13 8.53 25.33
CA GLY A 498 -13.82 8.99 23.98
C GLY A 498 -12.39 9.46 23.75
N ASN A 499 -11.51 9.39 24.75
CA ASN A 499 -10.13 9.83 24.67
C ASN A 499 -9.14 8.68 24.84
N LEU A 500 -8.03 8.76 24.15
CA LEU A 500 -6.89 7.87 24.30
C LEU A 500 -5.95 8.44 25.38
N VAL A 501 -5.69 7.68 26.43
CA VAL A 501 -4.82 8.06 27.54
C VAL A 501 -3.71 7.04 27.69
N ALA A 502 -2.45 7.47 27.68
CA ALA A 502 -1.31 6.59 27.98
C ALA A 502 -1.39 6.11 29.42
N LEU A 503 -1.12 4.82 29.62
CA LEU A 503 -1.18 4.21 30.96
C LEU A 503 0.19 3.64 31.31
N HIS A 504 0.75 4.03 32.46
CA HIS A 504 2.05 3.57 32.93
C HIS A 504 1.90 2.52 34.04
N ASP A 505 0.84 2.60 34.84
CA ASP A 505 0.53 1.65 35.90
C ASP A 505 -0.96 1.26 35.84
N PHE A 506 -1.25 0.00 36.14
CA PHE A 506 -2.62 -0.51 36.25
C PHE A 506 -3.41 0.17 37.39
N ALA A 507 -2.73 0.70 38.40
CA ALA A 507 -3.38 1.46 39.49
C ALA A 507 -4.10 2.72 38.98
N GLU A 508 -3.76 3.25 37.83
CA GLU A 508 -4.40 4.41 37.20
C GLU A 508 -5.71 4.09 36.47
N MET A 509 -6.10 2.81 36.38
CA MET A 509 -7.30 2.37 35.67
C MET A 509 -8.56 2.77 36.41
N LYS A 510 -9.56 3.20 35.62
CA LYS A 510 -10.90 3.52 36.10
C LYS A 510 -11.93 2.48 35.62
N PRO A 511 -13.10 2.39 36.29
CA PRO A 511 -14.21 1.57 35.80
C PRO A 511 -14.56 1.94 34.35
N TYR A 512 -14.93 0.94 33.55
CA TYR A 512 -15.27 1.06 32.12
C TYR A 512 -14.15 1.48 31.17
N ASP A 513 -12.91 1.61 31.65
CA ASP A 513 -11.75 1.79 30.77
C ASP A 513 -11.59 0.56 29.85
N ARG A 514 -11.33 0.80 28.57
CA ARG A 514 -10.84 -0.24 27.67
C ARG A 514 -9.32 -0.18 27.64
N LEU A 515 -8.68 -1.22 28.12
CA LEU A 515 -7.24 -1.32 28.24
C LEU A 515 -6.62 -1.99 27.04
N LEU A 516 -5.55 -1.42 26.51
CA LEU A 516 -4.62 -2.06 25.57
C LEU A 516 -3.31 -2.37 26.31
N PHE A 517 -2.81 -3.60 26.17
CA PHE A 517 -1.62 -4.07 26.87
C PHE A 517 -0.84 -5.08 26.05
N ILE A 518 0.41 -5.36 26.43
CA ILE A 518 1.20 -6.47 25.90
C ILE A 518 1.63 -7.44 26.99
N VAL A 519 1.75 -8.71 26.63
CA VAL A 519 2.18 -9.79 27.53
C VAL A 519 3.21 -10.68 26.84
N PRO A 520 4.37 -10.95 27.47
CA PRO A 520 5.34 -11.90 26.94
C PRO A 520 4.75 -13.31 26.79
N LEU A 521 4.94 -13.94 25.64
CA LEU A 521 4.43 -15.31 25.39
C LEU A 521 5.18 -16.37 26.18
N SER A 522 6.41 -16.12 26.58
CA SER A 522 7.19 -16.98 27.49
C SER A 522 6.43 -17.28 28.77
N GLN A 523 5.69 -16.32 29.31
CA GLN A 523 4.90 -16.44 30.54
C GLN A 523 3.66 -17.34 30.37
N PHE A 524 3.10 -17.47 29.17
CA PHE A 524 1.98 -18.38 28.93
C PHE A 524 2.42 -19.85 28.85
N ARG A 525 3.68 -20.12 28.49
CA ARG A 525 4.22 -21.49 28.39
C ARG A 525 4.54 -22.08 29.76
N SER A 526 4.98 -21.26 30.73
CA SER A 526 5.32 -21.71 32.08
C SER A 526 4.09 -22.19 32.87
N ASN A 527 2.96 -21.49 32.75
CA ASN A 527 1.74 -21.86 33.45
C ASN A 527 1.04 -23.12 32.88
N ALA A 528 1.32 -23.50 31.64
CA ALA A 528 0.78 -24.71 31.04
C ALA A 528 1.45 -26.00 31.51
N ARG A 529 2.61 -25.92 32.16
CA ARG A 529 3.40 -27.08 32.65
C ARG A 529 3.29 -27.34 34.15
N GLN A 530 2.65 -26.47 34.93
CA GLN A 530 2.39 -26.75 36.35
C GLN A 530 1.16 -27.64 36.50
N PRO A 531 1.24 -28.78 37.23
CA PRO A 531 0.06 -29.58 37.52
C PRO A 531 -0.88 -28.76 38.41
N LYS A 532 -2.16 -28.84 38.12
CA LYS A 532 -3.24 -28.15 38.84
C LYS A 532 -3.22 -28.48 40.30
N SER A 533 -2.79 -27.57 41.19
CA SER A 533 -3.25 -27.55 42.56
C SER A 533 -4.68 -26.99 42.60
N GLU A 534 -5.51 -27.52 43.48
CA GLU A 534 -6.94 -27.17 43.55
C GLU A 534 -7.23 -25.67 43.78
N GLU A 535 -6.29 -24.89 44.24
CA GLU A 535 -6.39 -23.43 44.42
C GLU A 535 -6.40 -22.64 43.10
N SER A 536 -5.93 -23.21 41.99
CA SER A 536 -5.92 -22.51 40.68
C SER A 536 -7.28 -22.52 39.97
N ILE A 537 -8.29 -23.23 40.46
CA ILE A 537 -9.61 -23.31 39.84
C ILE A 537 -10.41 -22.04 40.10
N THR A 538 -10.19 -21.36 41.20
CA THR A 538 -10.89 -20.08 41.54
C THR A 538 -10.36 -18.93 40.69
N GLU A 539 -9.07 -18.87 40.38
CA GLU A 539 -8.49 -17.84 39.48
C GLU A 539 -8.86 -18.05 37.99
N ARG A 540 -9.11 -19.31 37.57
CA ARG A 540 -9.54 -19.56 36.18
C ARG A 540 -10.97 -19.13 35.85
N ARG A 541 -11.83 -18.99 36.87
CA ARG A 541 -13.21 -18.49 36.66
C ARG A 541 -13.28 -16.99 36.43
N PHE A 542 -12.26 -16.23 36.80
CA PHE A 542 -12.24 -14.76 36.66
C PHE A 542 -11.66 -14.24 35.34
N VAL A 543 -11.10 -15.10 34.50
CA VAL A 543 -10.61 -14.72 33.15
C VAL A 543 -11.71 -14.93 32.08
N ALA A 544 -12.88 -15.43 32.46
CA ALA A 544 -13.97 -15.80 31.55
C ALA A 544 -15.27 -14.97 31.73
N THR A 545 -15.16 -13.79 32.30
CA THR A 545 -16.30 -12.81 32.30
C THR A 545 -15.87 -11.45 31.76
#